data_c801b74f06f45dfb5060bd7f6846912b
#
_entry.id   c801b74f06f45dfb5060bd7f6846912b
#
_cell.length_a   1.000
_cell.length_b   1.000
_cell.length_c   1.000
_cell.angle_alpha   90.00
_cell.angle_beta   90.00
_cell.angle_gamma   90.00
#
_symmetry.space_group_name_H-M   'P 1'
#
loop_
_entity.id
_entity.type
_entity.pdbx_description
1 polymer ?
#
loop_
_entity_poly.entity_id
_entity_poly.type
_entity_poly.pdbx_seq_one_letter_code
_entity_poly.pdbx_strand_id
1 'polypeptide(L)'
;MSDILLTAYPGSILGPIAKLLGILMDWIYSGISNITGGRVESVVLSIVIITIIIYMCLLPLTIKQQKFSKLSQKMQPEMQAIQAKYKNKKDQASMMAMQEETQLLYQKYGISPMGSCVQMLIQMPILFALYRVFYNIPAYLSGVKGSFTGLVDSIQQTSGYQTTLVSLMEKYNVVTSSGLNASNAASKLADASGDTLSNYIIDILYKLPSKGWDALMDGKFFDGIQSAFEKTHDALLHFNYFLGLNISDTPWYIIKSNFTDKPDKWLLFVILALLIPVLSYLTQMINIKLMPQATNGNDQMASQMKMMNLMMPFMSFVICFTVPVGLGIYWICSALVRGIQQFFVNRHI
;
A
#
# COMPACT_ATOMS: atom_id res chain seq x y z
N MET A 1 12.69 24.11 -2.07
CA MET A 1 12.37 22.90 -1.29
C MET A 1 10.93 22.87 -0.74
N SER A 2 10.08 23.84 -1.03
CA SER A 2 8.67 23.93 -0.56
C SER A 2 7.63 23.42 -1.57
N ASP A 3 8.02 23.05 -2.80
CA ASP A 3 7.09 22.89 -3.92
C ASP A 3 6.57 21.47 -4.18
N ILE A 4 7.00 20.49 -3.38
CA ILE A 4 6.56 19.09 -3.52
C ILE A 4 5.20 18.82 -2.85
N LEU A 5 4.61 19.81 -2.18
CA LEU A 5 3.58 19.59 -1.16
C LEU A 5 2.13 19.69 -1.60
N LEU A 6 1.82 20.09 -2.83
CA LEU A 6 0.43 20.47 -3.18
C LEU A 6 -0.51 19.30 -3.47
N THR A 7 0.00 18.14 -3.87
CA THR A 7 -0.80 16.91 -4.04
C THR A 7 -0.50 15.86 -2.97
N ALA A 8 0.46 16.16 -2.09
CA ALA A 8 0.77 15.32 -0.94
C ALA A 8 -0.37 15.33 0.08
N TYR A 9 -0.57 14.23 0.77
CA TYR A 9 -1.65 14.09 1.75
C TYR A 9 -1.52 15.09 2.91
N PRO A 10 -2.51 15.98 3.14
CA PRO A 10 -2.41 17.08 4.12
C PRO A 10 -2.77 16.69 5.56
N GLY A 11 -3.03 15.41 5.86
CA GLY A 11 -3.46 14.97 7.19
C GLY A 11 -2.41 15.23 8.27
N SER A 12 -2.85 15.69 9.44
CA SER A 12 -1.97 16.12 10.55
C SER A 12 -1.04 15.04 11.09
N ILE A 13 -1.45 13.76 11.08
CA ILE A 13 -0.66 12.63 11.57
C ILE A 13 0.03 11.89 10.42
N LEU A 14 -0.73 11.51 9.39
CA LEU A 14 -0.21 10.73 8.27
C LEU A 14 0.58 11.57 7.27
N GLY A 15 0.30 12.87 7.15
CA GLY A 15 1.00 13.78 6.24
C GLY A 15 2.50 13.84 6.49
N PRO A 16 2.98 14.12 7.71
CA PRO A 16 4.41 14.13 8.02
C PRO A 16 5.08 12.77 7.75
N ILE A 17 4.41 11.65 8.07
CA ILE A 17 4.94 10.30 7.82
C ILE A 17 5.02 10.05 6.31
N ALA A 18 3.97 10.35 5.55
CA ALA A 18 3.95 10.20 4.10
C ALA A 18 5.02 11.07 3.42
N LYS A 19 5.23 12.30 3.91
CA LYS A 19 6.30 13.20 3.43
C LYS A 19 7.68 12.62 3.68
N LEU A 20 7.96 12.11 4.89
CA LEU A 20 9.23 11.47 5.23
C LEU A 20 9.49 10.26 4.34
N LEU A 21 8.51 9.38 4.18
CA LEU A 21 8.60 8.19 3.34
C LEU A 21 8.74 8.57 1.85
N GLY A 22 8.06 9.62 1.40
CA GLY A 22 8.19 10.15 0.05
C GLY A 22 9.58 10.68 -0.24
N ILE A 23 10.17 11.48 0.66
CA ILE A 23 11.55 11.97 0.54
C ILE A 23 12.54 10.81 0.47
N LEU A 24 12.38 9.81 1.34
CA LEU A 24 13.24 8.62 1.32
C LEU A 24 13.10 7.86 0.00
N MET A 25 11.88 7.73 -0.51
CA MET A 25 11.61 7.06 -1.78
C MET A 25 12.20 7.83 -2.97
N ASP A 26 12.13 9.17 -2.97
CA ASP A 26 12.72 10.02 -4.00
C ASP A 26 14.26 9.92 -4.00
N TRP A 27 14.89 9.88 -2.84
CA TRP A 27 16.34 9.64 -2.74
C TRP A 27 16.76 8.28 -3.27
N ILE A 28 15.98 7.22 -2.95
CA ILE A 28 16.24 5.88 -3.46
C ILE A 28 16.10 5.86 -4.97
N TYR A 29 15.01 6.41 -5.50
CA TYR A 29 14.75 6.48 -6.94
C TYR A 29 15.84 7.24 -7.69
N SER A 30 16.17 8.45 -7.23
CA SER A 30 17.22 9.29 -7.80
C SER A 30 18.60 8.64 -7.68
N GLY A 31 18.88 7.95 -6.57
CA GLY A 31 20.10 7.20 -6.35
C GLY A 31 20.26 6.04 -7.35
N ILE A 32 19.20 5.28 -7.60
CA ILE A 32 19.18 4.21 -8.60
C ILE A 32 19.42 4.77 -10.00
N SER A 33 18.70 5.83 -10.37
CA SER A 33 18.85 6.49 -11.68
C SER A 33 20.29 7.00 -11.87
N ASN A 34 20.87 7.67 -10.88
CA ASN A 34 22.25 8.19 -10.96
C ASN A 34 23.30 7.07 -11.07
N ILE A 35 23.18 6.00 -10.26
CA ILE A 35 24.13 4.87 -10.29
C ILE A 35 24.08 4.12 -11.63
N THR A 36 22.89 4.01 -12.20
CA THR A 36 22.67 3.28 -13.47
C THR A 36 22.83 4.17 -14.71
N GLY A 37 23.12 5.45 -14.53
CA GLY A 37 23.20 6.43 -15.61
C GLY A 37 21.86 6.60 -16.35
N GLY A 38 20.73 6.57 -15.61
CA GLY A 38 19.38 6.68 -16.16
C GLY A 38 18.85 5.42 -16.86
N ARG A 39 19.61 4.31 -16.84
CA ARG A 39 19.18 3.06 -17.51
C ARG A 39 18.10 2.31 -16.72
N VAL A 40 18.06 2.48 -15.40
CA VAL A 40 17.06 1.84 -14.53
C VAL A 40 16.36 2.94 -13.75
N GLU A 41 15.18 3.27 -14.21
CA GLU A 41 14.26 4.21 -13.54
C GLU A 41 13.00 3.45 -13.16
N SER A 42 13.07 2.68 -12.07
CA SER A 42 12.00 1.77 -11.67
C SER A 42 11.42 2.17 -10.31
N VAL A 43 10.17 2.58 -10.33
CA VAL A 43 9.38 2.81 -9.11
C VAL A 43 9.24 1.52 -8.31
N VAL A 44 9.11 0.37 -8.98
CA VAL A 44 9.00 -0.94 -8.29
C VAL A 44 10.26 -1.26 -7.51
N LEU A 45 11.43 -1.03 -8.08
CA LEU A 45 12.69 -1.27 -7.37
C LEU A 45 12.81 -0.34 -6.15
N SER A 46 12.37 0.90 -6.28
CA SER A 46 12.31 1.85 -5.16
C SER A 46 11.34 1.38 -4.06
N ILE A 47 10.18 0.81 -4.43
CA ILE A 47 9.22 0.19 -3.49
C ILE A 47 9.89 -0.97 -2.74
N VAL A 48 10.62 -1.83 -3.41
CA VAL A 48 11.30 -2.97 -2.78
C VAL A 48 12.37 -2.49 -1.80
N ILE A 49 13.22 -1.56 -2.21
CA ILE A 49 14.32 -1.05 -1.37
C ILE A 49 13.78 -0.30 -0.15
N ILE A 50 12.82 0.61 -0.33
CA ILE A 50 12.22 1.33 0.82
C ILE A 50 11.55 0.36 1.79
N THR A 51 10.90 -0.70 1.29
CA THR A 51 10.31 -1.75 2.12
C THR A 51 11.37 -2.42 2.98
N ILE A 52 12.48 -2.83 2.40
CA ILE A 52 13.60 -3.44 3.13
C ILE A 52 14.11 -2.48 4.21
N ILE A 53 14.37 -1.22 3.87
CA ILE A 53 14.87 -0.21 4.81
C ILE A 53 13.90 -0.04 5.99
N ILE A 54 12.59 0.12 5.74
CA ILE A 54 11.58 0.28 6.79
C ILE A 54 11.60 -0.93 7.74
N TYR A 55 11.60 -2.17 7.20
CA TYR A 55 11.60 -3.36 8.03
C TYR A 55 12.93 -3.60 8.76
N MET A 56 14.05 -3.15 8.22
CA MET A 56 15.33 -3.13 8.93
C MET A 56 15.31 -2.14 10.10
N CYS A 57 14.73 -0.96 9.91
CA CYS A 57 14.53 0.00 11.01
C CYS A 57 13.57 -0.53 12.09
N LEU A 58 12.57 -1.32 11.70
CA LEU A 58 11.60 -1.94 12.62
C LEU A 58 12.11 -3.26 13.25
N LEU A 59 13.30 -3.75 12.85
CA LEU A 59 13.85 -5.03 13.36
C LEU A 59 13.92 -5.11 14.89
N PRO A 60 14.37 -4.07 15.66
CA PRO A 60 14.38 -4.14 17.12
C PRO A 60 12.98 -4.34 17.71
N LEU A 61 11.96 -3.74 17.09
CA LEU A 61 10.57 -3.93 17.50
C LEU A 61 10.08 -5.34 17.20
N THR A 62 10.42 -5.87 16.02
CA THR A 62 10.12 -7.24 15.61
C THR A 62 10.73 -8.27 16.58
N ILE A 63 11.97 -8.06 17.02
CA ILE A 63 12.63 -8.91 18.03
C ILE A 63 11.87 -8.90 19.37
N LYS A 64 11.50 -7.71 19.86
CA LYS A 64 10.71 -7.59 21.09
C LYS A 64 9.38 -8.32 21.00
N GLN A 65 8.69 -8.20 19.86
CA GLN A 65 7.44 -8.89 19.62
C GLN A 65 7.60 -10.42 19.56
N GLN A 66 8.66 -10.92 18.92
CA GLN A 66 8.93 -12.36 18.89
C GLN A 66 9.19 -12.93 20.30
N LYS A 67 9.95 -12.21 21.13
CA LYS A 67 10.15 -12.57 22.54
C LYS A 67 8.81 -12.60 23.29
N PHE A 68 7.98 -11.58 23.12
CA PHE A 68 6.63 -11.54 23.69
C PHE A 68 5.80 -12.74 23.23
N SER A 69 5.79 -13.06 21.95
CA SER A 69 5.04 -14.19 21.38
C SER A 69 5.48 -15.53 21.97
N LYS A 70 6.79 -15.76 22.11
CA LYS A 70 7.34 -17.00 22.74
C LYS A 70 7.00 -17.09 24.23
N LEU A 71 7.09 -15.97 24.98
CA LEU A 71 6.69 -15.95 26.39
C LEU A 71 5.19 -16.18 26.56
N SER A 72 4.37 -15.59 25.70
CA SER A 72 2.93 -15.81 25.68
C SER A 72 2.57 -17.28 25.42
N GLN A 73 3.32 -17.98 24.56
CA GLN A 73 3.13 -19.41 24.36
C GLN A 73 3.47 -20.23 25.62
N LYS A 74 4.58 -19.91 26.30
CA LYS A 74 4.95 -20.58 27.54
C LYS A 74 3.92 -20.37 28.65
N MET A 75 3.26 -19.21 28.66
CA MET A 75 2.21 -18.85 29.61
C MET A 75 0.87 -19.54 29.32
N GLN A 76 0.63 -20.00 28.09
CA GLN A 76 -0.67 -20.55 27.66
C GLN A 76 -1.21 -21.68 28.56
N PRO A 77 -0.43 -22.70 28.98
CA PRO A 77 -0.96 -23.76 29.81
C PRO A 77 -1.53 -23.26 31.17
N GLU A 78 -0.82 -22.31 31.82
CA GLU A 78 -1.29 -21.72 33.08
C GLU A 78 -2.52 -20.82 32.84
N MET A 79 -2.57 -20.09 31.74
CA MET A 79 -3.75 -19.30 31.34
C MET A 79 -4.99 -20.19 31.16
N GLN A 80 -4.81 -21.34 30.53
CA GLN A 80 -5.91 -22.32 30.35
C GLN A 80 -6.37 -22.91 31.66
N ALA A 81 -5.48 -23.19 32.60
CA ALA A 81 -5.84 -23.65 33.92
C ALA A 81 -6.70 -22.63 34.69
N ILE A 82 -6.33 -21.33 34.61
CA ILE A 82 -7.15 -20.26 35.17
C ILE A 82 -8.53 -20.21 34.50
N GLN A 83 -8.60 -20.22 33.18
CA GLN A 83 -9.88 -20.21 32.46
C GLN A 83 -10.75 -21.42 32.77
N ALA A 84 -10.17 -22.62 32.88
CA ALA A 84 -10.87 -23.83 33.25
C ALA A 84 -11.46 -23.74 34.66
N LYS A 85 -10.73 -23.16 35.63
CA LYS A 85 -11.15 -22.96 37.02
C LYS A 85 -12.43 -22.11 37.11
N TYR A 86 -12.61 -21.14 36.20
CA TYR A 86 -13.74 -20.22 36.21
C TYR A 86 -14.78 -20.47 35.10
N LYS A 87 -14.62 -21.48 34.25
CA LYS A 87 -15.45 -21.76 33.05
C LYS A 87 -16.96 -21.78 33.32
N ASN A 88 -17.39 -22.26 34.48
CA ASN A 88 -18.82 -22.41 34.85
C ASN A 88 -19.30 -21.35 35.85
N LYS A 89 -18.47 -20.37 36.20
CA LYS A 89 -18.79 -19.33 37.16
C LYS A 89 -19.06 -18.03 36.40
N LYS A 90 -20.31 -17.55 36.45
CA LYS A 90 -20.75 -16.34 35.77
C LYS A 90 -21.00 -15.16 36.71
N ASP A 91 -20.78 -15.36 38.00
CA ASP A 91 -20.93 -14.32 39.02
C ASP A 91 -19.80 -13.26 38.91
N GLN A 92 -20.11 -12.03 39.24
CA GLN A 92 -19.19 -10.91 39.11
C GLN A 92 -17.91 -11.10 39.95
N ALA A 93 -18.03 -11.68 41.14
CA ALA A 93 -16.87 -11.97 41.99
C ALA A 93 -15.89 -12.96 41.34
N SER A 94 -16.40 -14.03 40.72
CA SER A 94 -15.55 -15.00 40.00
C SER A 94 -14.91 -14.41 38.76
N MET A 95 -15.60 -13.51 38.05
CA MET A 95 -15.01 -12.79 36.91
C MET A 95 -13.87 -11.85 37.34
N MET A 96 -14.03 -11.15 38.47
CA MET A 96 -12.97 -10.30 39.02
C MET A 96 -11.77 -11.14 39.50
N ALA A 97 -12.00 -12.25 40.18
CA ALA A 97 -10.93 -13.16 40.63
C ALA A 97 -10.17 -13.78 39.42
N MET A 98 -10.86 -14.17 38.35
CA MET A 98 -10.24 -14.62 37.10
C MET A 98 -9.36 -13.53 36.46
N GLN A 99 -9.82 -12.29 36.47
CA GLN A 99 -9.08 -11.16 35.92
C GLN A 99 -7.82 -10.86 36.76
N GLU A 100 -7.93 -10.93 38.09
CA GLU A 100 -6.80 -10.75 39.01
C GLU A 100 -5.76 -11.86 38.82
N GLU A 101 -6.15 -13.15 38.84
CA GLU A 101 -5.23 -14.27 38.57
C GLU A 101 -4.56 -14.15 37.18
N THR A 102 -5.30 -13.71 36.18
CA THR A 102 -4.76 -13.46 34.83
C THR A 102 -3.72 -12.34 34.86
N GLN A 103 -3.99 -11.25 35.58
CA GLN A 103 -3.04 -10.14 35.72
C GLN A 103 -1.77 -10.54 36.47
N LEU A 104 -1.89 -11.31 37.53
CA LEU A 104 -0.74 -11.87 38.26
C LEU A 104 0.09 -12.81 37.36
N LEU A 105 -0.56 -13.59 36.51
CA LEU A 105 0.13 -14.44 35.54
C LEU A 105 0.93 -13.61 34.52
N TYR A 106 0.38 -12.55 33.99
CA TYR A 106 1.12 -11.61 33.11
C TYR A 106 2.33 -11.01 33.83
N GLN A 107 2.18 -10.62 35.10
CA GLN A 107 3.28 -10.08 35.91
C GLN A 107 4.36 -11.14 36.17
N LYS A 108 3.97 -12.40 36.48
CA LYS A 108 4.89 -13.52 36.64
C LYS A 108 5.81 -13.74 35.44
N TYR A 109 5.28 -13.60 34.23
CA TYR A 109 6.03 -13.74 32.97
C TYR A 109 6.69 -12.44 32.49
N GLY A 110 6.47 -11.31 33.18
CA GLY A 110 7.05 -10.01 32.82
C GLY A 110 6.56 -9.48 31.45
N ILE A 111 5.36 -9.86 31.04
CA ILE A 111 4.77 -9.44 29.75
C ILE A 111 3.51 -8.60 29.98
N SER A 112 3.24 -7.68 29.06
CA SER A 112 2.03 -6.85 29.08
C SER A 112 0.98 -7.41 28.13
N PRO A 113 -0.30 -7.47 28.49
CA PRO A 113 -1.37 -7.86 27.57
C PRO A 113 -1.46 -6.97 26.33
N MET A 114 -0.97 -5.73 26.42
CA MET A 114 -0.90 -4.78 25.30
C MET A 114 0.28 -5.01 24.33
N GLY A 115 1.21 -5.91 24.65
CA GLY A 115 2.45 -6.09 23.87
C GLY A 115 2.24 -6.47 22.41
N SER A 116 1.19 -7.21 22.08
CA SER A 116 0.82 -7.55 20.71
C SER A 116 0.20 -6.37 19.94
N CYS A 117 -0.52 -5.48 20.63
CA CYS A 117 -1.21 -4.35 20.02
C CYS A 117 -0.26 -3.22 19.62
N VAL A 118 0.86 -3.04 20.32
CA VAL A 118 1.84 -1.97 20.06
C VAL A 118 2.38 -2.03 18.64
N GLN A 119 2.65 -3.23 18.12
CA GLN A 119 3.11 -3.37 16.75
C GLN A 119 2.05 -2.94 15.74
N MET A 120 0.79 -3.30 15.95
CA MET A 120 -0.31 -2.89 15.07
C MET A 120 -0.46 -1.36 15.07
N LEU A 121 -0.34 -0.72 16.23
CA LEU A 121 -0.41 0.73 16.37
C LEU A 121 0.72 1.46 15.61
N ILE A 122 1.92 0.87 15.54
CA ILE A 122 3.05 1.45 14.78
C ILE A 122 2.93 1.11 13.29
N GLN A 123 2.52 -0.11 12.96
CA GLN A 123 2.45 -0.58 11.57
C GLN A 123 1.35 0.12 10.76
N MET A 124 0.18 0.40 11.37
CA MET A 124 -0.96 0.98 10.65
C MET A 124 -0.68 2.38 10.10
N PRO A 125 -0.13 3.35 10.85
CA PRO A 125 0.22 4.65 10.29
C PRO A 125 1.23 4.56 9.14
N ILE A 126 2.22 3.66 9.24
CA ILE A 126 3.22 3.44 8.17
C ILE A 126 2.54 2.89 6.92
N LEU A 127 1.66 1.89 7.08
CA LEU A 127 0.91 1.31 5.97
C LEU A 127 0.03 2.35 5.25
N PHE A 128 -0.73 3.14 6.02
CA PHE A 128 -1.58 4.18 5.44
C PHE A 128 -0.77 5.31 4.78
N ALA A 129 0.37 5.67 5.35
CA ALA A 129 1.26 6.66 4.74
C ALA A 129 1.87 6.15 3.43
N LEU A 130 2.34 4.90 3.39
CA LEU A 130 2.84 4.26 2.16
C LEU A 130 1.72 4.12 1.11
N TYR A 131 0.50 3.76 1.53
CA TYR A 131 -0.65 3.77 0.63
C TYR A 131 -0.82 5.14 -0.04
N ARG A 132 -0.72 6.23 0.71
CA ARG A 132 -0.82 7.59 0.17
C ARG A 132 0.32 7.91 -0.80
N VAL A 133 1.55 7.49 -0.50
CA VAL A 133 2.72 7.68 -1.37
C VAL A 133 2.54 6.90 -2.68
N PHE A 134 2.21 5.62 -2.62
CA PHE A 134 2.06 4.77 -3.81
C PHE A 134 0.81 5.10 -4.63
N TYR A 135 -0.23 5.60 -3.97
CA TYR A 135 -1.43 6.04 -4.66
C TYR A 135 -1.21 7.37 -5.42
N ASN A 136 -0.20 8.15 -5.08
CA ASN A 136 0.08 9.44 -5.72
C ASN A 136 1.59 9.68 -5.92
N ILE A 137 2.24 8.78 -6.65
CA ILE A 137 3.69 8.77 -6.89
C ILE A 137 4.24 10.11 -7.39
N PRO A 138 3.60 10.82 -8.37
CA PRO A 138 4.13 12.11 -8.84
C PRO A 138 4.22 13.19 -7.76
N ALA A 139 3.43 13.09 -6.68
CA ALA A 139 3.50 14.02 -5.55
C ALA A 139 4.75 13.85 -4.70
N TYR A 140 5.43 12.69 -4.80
CA TYR A 140 6.53 12.30 -3.95
C TYR A 140 7.83 12.02 -4.71
N LEU A 141 7.76 11.73 -6.01
CA LEU A 141 8.90 11.43 -6.87
C LEU A 141 9.09 12.54 -7.90
N SER A 142 10.14 13.33 -7.70
CA SER A 142 10.46 14.50 -8.54
C SER A 142 10.71 14.13 -10.01
N GLY A 143 11.38 13.01 -10.27
CA GLY A 143 11.61 12.50 -11.62
C GLY A 143 10.31 12.16 -12.37
N VAL A 144 9.36 11.48 -11.68
CA VAL A 144 8.07 11.16 -12.28
C VAL A 144 7.23 12.42 -12.48
N LYS A 145 7.23 13.39 -11.54
CA LYS A 145 6.56 14.67 -11.71
C LYS A 145 7.13 15.45 -12.92
N GLY A 146 8.45 15.44 -13.05
CA GLY A 146 9.15 16.17 -14.15
C GLY A 146 8.76 15.69 -15.54
N SER A 147 8.41 14.41 -15.72
CA SER A 147 7.95 13.89 -17.02
C SER A 147 6.61 14.45 -17.50
N PHE A 148 5.81 15.01 -16.59
CA PHE A 148 4.53 15.65 -16.93
C PHE A 148 4.65 17.14 -17.31
N THR A 149 5.74 17.82 -16.97
CA THR A 149 5.83 19.30 -17.08
C THR A 149 5.50 19.78 -18.48
N GLY A 150 6.13 19.25 -19.52
CA GLY A 150 5.88 19.67 -20.88
C GLY A 150 4.46 19.37 -21.38
N LEU A 151 3.85 18.27 -20.91
CA LEU A 151 2.48 17.94 -21.23
C LEU A 151 1.49 18.90 -20.55
N VAL A 152 1.72 19.23 -19.28
CA VAL A 152 0.89 20.17 -18.53
C VAL A 152 0.90 21.54 -19.20
N ASP A 153 2.07 22.03 -19.62
CA ASP A 153 2.21 23.29 -20.35
C ASP A 153 1.41 23.26 -21.68
N SER A 154 1.49 22.15 -22.42
CA SER A 154 0.74 21.98 -23.67
C SER A 154 -0.79 21.96 -23.43
N ILE A 155 -1.24 21.28 -22.37
CA ILE A 155 -2.66 21.25 -22.01
C ILE A 155 -3.16 22.63 -21.62
N GLN A 156 -2.43 23.38 -20.81
CA GLN A 156 -2.82 24.72 -20.35
C GLN A 156 -2.91 25.73 -21.51
N GLN A 157 -2.17 25.53 -22.60
CA GLN A 157 -2.24 26.32 -23.79
C GLN A 157 -3.45 25.99 -24.70
N THR A 158 -4.10 24.87 -24.48
CA THR A 158 -5.26 24.43 -25.27
C THR A 158 -6.53 25.12 -24.76
N SER A 159 -7.29 25.74 -25.67
CA SER A 159 -8.56 26.39 -25.30
C SER A 159 -9.57 25.36 -24.75
N GLY A 160 -10.22 25.72 -23.65
CA GLY A 160 -11.26 24.86 -23.04
C GLY A 160 -10.73 23.60 -22.34
N TYR A 161 -9.43 23.49 -22.04
CA TYR A 161 -8.81 22.33 -21.43
C TYR A 161 -9.48 21.91 -20.10
N GLN A 162 -9.98 22.85 -19.30
CA GLN A 162 -10.67 22.57 -18.04
C GLN A 162 -11.92 21.72 -18.26
N THR A 163 -12.77 22.11 -19.22
CA THR A 163 -13.99 21.35 -19.58
C THR A 163 -13.63 19.97 -20.11
N THR A 164 -12.57 19.89 -20.91
CA THR A 164 -12.08 18.61 -21.46
C THR A 164 -11.57 17.70 -20.36
N LEU A 165 -10.84 18.21 -19.38
CA LEU A 165 -10.38 17.43 -18.21
C LEU A 165 -11.56 16.94 -17.36
N VAL A 166 -12.59 17.76 -17.14
CA VAL A 166 -13.80 17.33 -16.42
C VAL A 166 -14.50 16.20 -17.17
N SER A 167 -14.69 16.31 -18.48
CA SER A 167 -15.29 15.26 -19.30
C SER A 167 -14.48 13.96 -19.29
N LEU A 168 -13.16 14.07 -19.26
CA LEU A 168 -12.24 12.93 -19.13
C LEU A 168 -12.42 12.25 -17.76
N MET A 169 -12.47 13.04 -16.69
CA MET A 169 -12.71 12.52 -15.33
C MET A 169 -14.07 11.83 -15.20
N GLU A 170 -15.11 12.38 -15.80
CA GLU A 170 -16.44 11.80 -15.81
C GLU A 170 -16.46 10.45 -16.54
N LYS A 171 -15.92 10.42 -17.76
CA LYS A 171 -15.90 9.22 -18.60
C LYS A 171 -15.16 8.05 -17.96
N TYR A 172 -14.05 8.31 -17.28
CA TYR A 172 -13.19 7.28 -16.68
C TYR A 172 -13.35 7.16 -15.15
N ASN A 173 -14.32 7.85 -14.55
CA ASN A 173 -14.59 7.89 -13.11
C ASN A 173 -13.32 8.22 -12.30
N VAL A 174 -12.56 9.22 -12.73
CA VAL A 174 -11.31 9.60 -12.07
C VAL A 174 -11.59 10.33 -10.77
N VAL A 175 -11.01 9.84 -9.69
CA VAL A 175 -10.98 10.49 -8.38
C VAL A 175 -9.54 10.60 -7.92
N THR A 176 -9.07 11.81 -7.67
CA THR A 176 -7.69 12.07 -7.28
C THR A 176 -7.48 12.00 -5.76
N SER A 177 -6.24 11.90 -5.34
CA SER A 177 -5.87 11.90 -3.90
C SER A 177 -6.20 13.21 -3.20
N SER A 178 -6.25 14.32 -3.94
CA SER A 178 -6.66 15.65 -3.46
C SER A 178 -8.18 15.81 -3.37
N GLY A 179 -8.93 14.76 -3.71
CA GLY A 179 -10.40 14.76 -3.68
C GLY A 179 -11.04 15.46 -4.86
N LEU A 180 -10.30 15.69 -5.99
CA LEU A 180 -10.94 16.09 -7.23
C LEU A 180 -11.71 14.90 -7.80
N ASN A 181 -12.91 15.18 -8.26
CA ASN A 181 -13.78 14.30 -9.01
C ASN A 181 -14.58 15.12 -10.04
N ALA A 182 -15.30 14.49 -10.93
CA ALA A 182 -16.02 15.18 -11.99
C ALA A 182 -16.96 16.28 -11.48
N SER A 183 -17.57 16.11 -10.29
CA SER A 183 -18.54 17.08 -9.77
C SER A 183 -17.91 18.39 -9.23
N ASN A 184 -16.66 18.36 -8.79
CA ASN A 184 -15.98 19.52 -8.19
C ASN A 184 -14.77 20.00 -8.98
N ALA A 185 -14.35 19.27 -10.02
CA ALA A 185 -13.15 19.60 -10.79
C ALA A 185 -13.28 20.95 -11.52
N ALA A 186 -14.47 21.27 -12.05
CA ALA A 186 -14.68 22.51 -12.78
C ALA A 186 -14.35 23.75 -11.93
N SER A 187 -14.90 23.84 -10.70
CA SER A 187 -14.62 24.96 -9.80
C SER A 187 -13.16 24.97 -9.33
N LYS A 188 -12.63 23.81 -8.91
CA LYS A 188 -11.25 23.72 -8.40
C LYS A 188 -10.20 24.03 -9.46
N LEU A 189 -10.42 23.62 -10.72
CA LEU A 189 -9.52 23.95 -11.84
C LEU A 189 -9.61 25.43 -12.24
N ALA A 190 -10.79 26.04 -12.09
CA ALA A 190 -10.97 27.47 -12.37
C ALA A 190 -10.31 28.36 -11.30
N ASP A 191 -10.38 27.95 -10.03
CA ASP A 191 -9.84 28.70 -8.88
C ASP A 191 -8.32 28.49 -8.70
N ALA A 192 -7.76 27.41 -9.29
CA ALA A 192 -6.35 27.09 -9.16
C ALA A 192 -5.48 27.84 -10.16
N SER A 193 -4.25 28.18 -9.75
CA SER A 193 -3.25 28.82 -10.62
C SER A 193 -1.84 28.29 -10.29
N GLY A 194 -0.91 28.52 -11.22
CA GLY A 194 0.50 28.15 -11.05
C GLY A 194 0.68 26.65 -10.73
N ASP A 195 1.52 26.37 -9.74
CA ASP A 195 1.85 24.99 -9.34
C ASP A 195 0.64 24.19 -8.88
N THR A 196 -0.35 24.82 -8.26
CA THR A 196 -1.57 24.13 -7.80
C THR A 196 -2.36 23.58 -8.98
N LEU A 197 -2.54 24.37 -10.01
CA LEU A 197 -3.21 23.96 -11.24
C LEU A 197 -2.45 22.84 -11.94
N SER A 198 -1.13 23.00 -12.10
CA SER A 198 -0.26 21.99 -12.69
C SER A 198 -0.35 20.65 -11.93
N ASN A 199 -0.33 20.70 -10.62
CA ASN A 199 -0.46 19.49 -9.78
C ASN A 199 -1.84 18.83 -9.93
N TYR A 200 -2.93 19.59 -10.04
CA TYR A 200 -4.26 19.03 -10.30
C TYR A 200 -4.33 18.33 -11.65
N ILE A 201 -3.75 18.90 -12.69
CA ILE A 201 -3.68 18.29 -14.01
C ILE A 201 -2.86 16.98 -13.95
N ILE A 202 -1.70 16.99 -13.30
CA ILE A 202 -0.87 15.79 -13.11
C ILE A 202 -1.65 14.71 -12.35
N ASP A 203 -2.34 15.08 -11.27
CA ASP A 203 -3.15 14.12 -10.49
C ASP A 203 -4.24 13.46 -11.34
N ILE A 204 -4.93 14.23 -12.19
CA ILE A 204 -5.96 13.72 -13.09
C ILE A 204 -5.35 12.74 -14.08
N LEU A 205 -4.27 13.14 -14.77
CA LEU A 205 -3.61 12.31 -15.78
C LEU A 205 -3.02 11.03 -15.19
N TYR A 206 -2.38 11.12 -14.01
CA TYR A 206 -1.78 9.98 -13.35
C TYR A 206 -2.82 8.95 -12.88
N LYS A 207 -4.07 9.38 -12.62
CA LYS A 207 -5.18 8.51 -12.24
C LYS A 207 -5.97 7.96 -13.40
N LEU A 208 -5.62 8.32 -14.62
CA LEU A 208 -6.25 7.74 -15.79
C LEU A 208 -5.85 6.27 -15.95
N PRO A 209 -6.82 5.39 -16.18
CA PRO A 209 -6.52 4.02 -16.57
C PRO A 209 -5.89 3.99 -17.98
N SER A 210 -5.25 2.87 -18.34
CA SER A 210 -4.58 2.72 -19.65
C SER A 210 -5.46 3.12 -20.83
N LYS A 211 -6.74 2.74 -20.83
CA LYS A 211 -7.72 3.18 -21.85
C LYS A 211 -7.93 4.69 -21.93
N GLY A 212 -7.74 5.39 -20.82
CA GLY A 212 -7.81 6.87 -20.80
C GLY A 212 -6.61 7.46 -21.54
N TRP A 213 -5.43 6.90 -21.35
CA TRP A 213 -4.23 7.29 -22.09
C TRP A 213 -4.34 6.99 -23.58
N ASP A 214 -4.85 5.81 -23.97
CA ASP A 214 -5.11 5.46 -25.37
C ASP A 214 -6.04 6.50 -26.02
N ALA A 215 -7.11 6.90 -25.34
CA ALA A 215 -8.04 7.89 -25.85
C ALA A 215 -7.45 9.31 -25.98
N LEU A 216 -6.47 9.68 -25.15
CA LEU A 216 -5.73 10.93 -25.27
C LEU A 216 -4.78 10.91 -26.47
N MET A 217 -4.06 9.83 -26.66
CA MET A 217 -3.15 9.63 -27.80
C MET A 217 -3.91 9.56 -29.13
N ASP A 218 -5.11 8.98 -29.14
CA ASP A 218 -6.01 8.96 -30.32
C ASP A 218 -6.64 10.33 -30.65
N GLY A 219 -6.36 11.39 -29.89
CA GLY A 219 -6.91 12.72 -30.12
C GLY A 219 -8.40 12.88 -29.79
N LYS A 220 -8.99 11.96 -29.05
CA LYS A 220 -10.45 11.98 -28.71
C LYS A 220 -10.86 13.10 -27.75
N PHE A 221 -9.90 13.68 -27.01
CA PHE A 221 -10.16 14.72 -26.03
C PHE A 221 -9.39 16.02 -26.33
N PHE A 222 -8.12 15.90 -26.70
CA PHE A 222 -7.27 17.04 -27.03
C PHE A 222 -6.76 16.90 -28.47
N ASP A 223 -6.87 17.94 -29.24
CA ASP A 223 -6.36 17.98 -30.62
C ASP A 223 -5.02 18.75 -30.67
N GLY A 224 -4.11 18.27 -31.51
CA GLY A 224 -2.83 18.95 -31.78
C GLY A 224 -1.72 18.74 -30.75
N ILE A 225 -1.96 18.02 -29.63
CA ILE A 225 -0.95 17.76 -28.62
C ILE A 225 -0.71 16.25 -28.36
N GLN A 226 -1.08 15.39 -29.32
CA GLN A 226 -0.93 13.92 -29.20
C GLN A 226 0.51 13.52 -28.95
N SER A 227 1.49 14.15 -29.60
CA SER A 227 2.91 13.84 -29.37
C SER A 227 3.39 14.13 -27.96
N ALA A 228 2.78 15.13 -27.29
CA ALA A 228 3.08 15.39 -25.87
C ALA A 228 2.52 14.29 -24.95
N PHE A 229 1.32 13.77 -25.27
CA PHE A 229 0.74 12.60 -24.57
C PHE A 229 1.59 11.35 -24.78
N GLU A 230 1.97 11.03 -26.03
CA GLU A 230 2.83 9.89 -26.35
C GLU A 230 4.15 9.96 -25.60
N LYS A 231 4.86 11.09 -25.65
CA LYS A 231 6.13 11.29 -24.96
C LYS A 231 6.01 11.07 -23.44
N THR A 232 4.94 11.61 -22.82
CA THR A 232 4.72 11.45 -21.38
C THR A 232 4.32 10.01 -21.05
N HIS A 233 3.47 9.39 -21.87
CA HIS A 233 3.07 8.00 -21.72
C HIS A 233 4.27 7.06 -21.83
N ASP A 234 5.15 7.24 -22.82
CA ASP A 234 6.38 6.46 -22.97
C ASP A 234 7.30 6.58 -21.74
N ALA A 235 7.43 7.80 -21.19
CA ALA A 235 8.14 7.99 -19.93
C ALA A 235 7.48 7.21 -18.79
N LEU A 236 6.15 7.24 -18.66
CA LEU A 236 5.41 6.49 -17.66
C LEU A 236 5.56 4.97 -17.82
N LEU A 237 5.60 4.48 -19.07
CA LEU A 237 5.91 3.07 -19.35
C LEU A 237 7.26 2.66 -18.78
N HIS A 238 8.23 3.55 -18.81
CA HIS A 238 9.56 3.30 -18.28
C HIS A 238 9.58 3.22 -16.74
N PHE A 239 8.80 4.06 -16.06
CA PHE A 239 8.78 4.13 -14.58
C PHE A 239 7.83 3.15 -13.93
N ASN A 240 6.62 3.04 -14.47
CA ASN A 240 5.45 2.44 -13.82
C ASN A 240 5.14 1.02 -14.29
N TYR A 241 5.87 0.48 -15.28
CA TYR A 241 5.56 -0.86 -15.75
C TYR A 241 6.47 -1.92 -15.12
N PHE A 242 5.84 -2.95 -14.61
CA PHE A 242 6.50 -4.13 -14.07
C PHE A 242 5.91 -5.38 -14.72
N LEU A 243 6.76 -6.15 -15.40
CA LEU A 243 6.34 -7.34 -16.16
C LEU A 243 5.21 -7.07 -17.17
N GLY A 244 5.14 -5.84 -17.71
CA GLY A 244 4.09 -5.42 -18.62
C GLY A 244 2.79 -4.97 -17.95
N LEU A 245 2.71 -4.97 -16.62
CA LEU A 245 1.58 -4.42 -15.88
C LEU A 245 1.88 -2.98 -15.44
N ASN A 246 0.93 -2.08 -15.62
CA ASN A 246 0.98 -0.76 -15.03
C ASN A 246 0.73 -0.85 -13.52
N ILE A 247 1.70 -0.44 -12.71
CA ILE A 247 1.61 -0.53 -11.24
C ILE A 247 0.57 0.41 -10.62
N SER A 248 0.09 1.39 -11.38
CA SER A 248 -0.98 2.30 -10.96
C SER A 248 -2.37 1.70 -11.15
N ASP A 249 -2.52 0.72 -12.07
CA ASP A 249 -3.77 0.01 -12.29
C ASP A 249 -4.05 -1.01 -11.17
N THR A 250 -5.32 -1.33 -10.96
CA THR A 250 -5.70 -2.41 -10.04
C THR A 250 -5.73 -3.74 -10.77
N PRO A 251 -5.38 -4.88 -10.11
CA PRO A 251 -5.51 -6.20 -10.72
C PRO A 251 -6.90 -6.47 -11.29
N TRP A 252 -7.96 -6.02 -10.59
CA TRP A 252 -9.32 -6.15 -11.08
C TRP A 252 -9.57 -5.42 -12.40
N TYR A 253 -9.07 -4.18 -12.51
CA TYR A 253 -9.17 -3.42 -13.77
C TYR A 253 -8.43 -4.12 -14.91
N ILE A 254 -7.19 -4.57 -14.67
CA ILE A 254 -6.37 -5.27 -15.67
C ILE A 254 -7.09 -6.53 -16.15
N ILE A 255 -7.62 -7.35 -15.24
CA ILE A 255 -8.37 -8.56 -15.58
C ILE A 255 -9.60 -8.21 -16.43
N LYS A 256 -10.44 -7.28 -15.95
CA LYS A 256 -11.67 -6.90 -16.64
C LYS A 256 -11.40 -6.33 -18.04
N SER A 257 -10.44 -5.42 -18.19
CA SER A 257 -10.12 -4.83 -19.50
C SER A 257 -9.59 -5.86 -20.48
N ASN A 258 -8.68 -6.75 -20.05
CA ASN A 258 -8.13 -7.79 -20.90
C ASN A 258 -9.17 -8.84 -21.32
N PHE A 259 -10.13 -9.19 -20.46
CA PHE A 259 -11.24 -10.07 -20.84
C PHE A 259 -12.20 -9.40 -21.85
N THR A 260 -12.39 -8.08 -21.74
CA THR A 260 -13.31 -7.33 -22.61
C THR A 260 -12.68 -7.09 -23.99
N ASP A 261 -11.44 -6.63 -24.03
CA ASP A 261 -10.80 -6.17 -25.26
C ASP A 261 -9.98 -7.26 -25.98
N LYS A 262 -9.57 -8.29 -25.24
CA LYS A 262 -8.77 -9.42 -25.72
C LYS A 262 -7.58 -9.01 -26.61
N PRO A 263 -6.70 -8.10 -26.15
CA PRO A 263 -5.50 -7.72 -26.88
C PRO A 263 -4.56 -8.91 -27.03
N ASP A 264 -3.54 -8.79 -27.87
CA ASP A 264 -2.48 -9.79 -27.95
C ASP A 264 -1.92 -10.09 -26.55
N LYS A 265 -1.75 -11.40 -26.25
CA LYS A 265 -1.27 -11.88 -24.93
C LYS A 265 -2.17 -11.55 -23.73
N TRP A 266 -3.45 -11.26 -23.95
CA TRP A 266 -4.42 -10.95 -22.90
C TRP A 266 -4.40 -11.96 -21.73
N LEU A 267 -4.27 -13.26 -22.03
CA LEU A 267 -4.22 -14.32 -21.02
C LEU A 267 -2.99 -14.18 -20.11
N LEU A 268 -1.84 -13.79 -20.68
CA LEU A 268 -0.62 -13.56 -19.90
C LEU A 268 -0.83 -12.41 -18.89
N PHE A 269 -1.42 -11.29 -19.32
CA PHE A 269 -1.68 -10.16 -18.44
C PHE A 269 -2.70 -10.51 -17.35
N VAL A 270 -3.72 -11.29 -17.65
CA VAL A 270 -4.68 -11.81 -16.66
C VAL A 270 -3.97 -12.69 -15.63
N ILE A 271 -3.10 -13.61 -16.06
CA ILE A 271 -2.33 -14.47 -15.16
C ILE A 271 -1.40 -13.63 -14.27
N LEU A 272 -0.67 -12.68 -14.84
CA LEU A 272 0.22 -11.80 -14.09
C LEU A 272 -0.54 -10.94 -13.07
N ALA A 273 -1.71 -10.41 -13.44
CA ALA A 273 -2.56 -9.65 -12.54
C ALA A 273 -3.11 -10.51 -11.39
N LEU A 274 -3.52 -11.76 -11.66
CA LEU A 274 -3.95 -12.71 -10.64
C LEU A 274 -2.81 -13.17 -9.72
N LEU A 275 -1.57 -13.18 -10.22
CA LEU A 275 -0.41 -13.57 -9.43
C LEU A 275 -0.19 -12.64 -8.22
N ILE A 276 -0.50 -11.35 -8.35
CA ILE A 276 -0.32 -10.38 -7.26
C ILE A 276 -1.16 -10.73 -6.01
N PRO A 277 -2.50 -10.85 -6.07
CA PRO A 277 -3.28 -11.25 -4.90
C PRO A 277 -2.95 -12.67 -4.41
N VAL A 278 -2.65 -13.61 -5.31
CA VAL A 278 -2.26 -14.98 -4.94
C VAL A 278 -0.94 -14.98 -4.16
N LEU A 279 0.10 -14.29 -4.63
CA LEU A 279 1.37 -14.16 -3.91
C LEU A 279 1.21 -13.41 -2.59
N SER A 280 0.38 -12.38 -2.54
CA SER A 280 0.05 -11.68 -1.29
C SER A 280 -0.54 -12.64 -0.26
N TYR A 281 -1.50 -13.47 -0.66
CA TYR A 281 -2.10 -14.50 0.18
C TYR A 281 -1.06 -15.52 0.66
N LEU A 282 -0.29 -16.11 -0.26
CA LEU A 282 0.70 -17.15 0.05
C LEU A 282 1.79 -16.65 1.00
N THR A 283 2.31 -15.45 0.77
CA THR A 283 3.35 -14.85 1.62
C THR A 283 2.83 -14.53 3.01
N GLN A 284 1.59 -14.08 3.16
CA GLN A 284 0.95 -13.89 4.45
C GLN A 284 0.70 -15.22 5.18
N MET A 285 0.28 -16.26 4.48
CA MET A 285 0.12 -17.61 5.06
C MET A 285 1.45 -18.18 5.58
N ILE A 286 2.55 -17.96 4.84
CA ILE A 286 3.90 -18.35 5.30
C ILE A 286 4.23 -17.61 6.60
N ASN A 287 4.00 -16.31 6.68
CA ASN A 287 4.24 -15.53 7.90
C ASN A 287 3.46 -16.06 9.10
N ILE A 288 2.17 -16.37 8.92
CA ILE A 288 1.35 -16.93 10.00
C ILE A 288 1.90 -18.29 10.48
N LYS A 289 2.33 -19.15 9.56
CA LYS A 289 2.94 -20.44 9.91
C LYS A 289 4.28 -20.29 10.65
N LEU A 290 5.04 -19.26 10.34
CA LEU A 290 6.31 -18.95 11.02
C LEU A 290 6.08 -18.30 12.40
N MET A 291 4.92 -17.69 12.62
CA MET A 291 4.57 -17.15 13.93
C MET A 291 4.36 -18.29 14.93
N PRO A 292 4.93 -18.17 16.15
CA PRO A 292 4.63 -19.10 17.21
C PRO A 292 3.11 -19.12 17.45
N GLN A 293 2.48 -20.27 17.16
CA GLN A 293 1.05 -20.48 17.38
C GLN A 293 0.80 -20.95 18.81
N ALA A 294 -0.18 -20.38 19.49
CA ALA A 294 -0.67 -20.95 20.74
C ALA A 294 -1.37 -22.28 20.42
N THR A 295 -0.70 -23.39 20.73
CA THR A 295 -1.23 -24.73 20.51
C THR A 295 -2.03 -25.20 21.72
N ASN A 296 -3.27 -25.67 21.47
CA ASN A 296 -4.11 -26.45 22.37
C ASN A 296 -4.60 -25.75 23.65
N GLY A 297 -5.63 -24.97 23.53
CA GLY A 297 -6.42 -24.48 24.63
C GLY A 297 -7.86 -24.27 24.25
N ASN A 298 -8.73 -24.52 25.21
CA ASN A 298 -10.18 -24.54 25.09
C ASN A 298 -10.79 -23.61 24.03
N ASP A 299 -11.48 -24.27 23.20
CA ASP A 299 -12.33 -24.02 22.04
C ASP A 299 -12.65 -22.57 21.62
N GLN A 300 -12.88 -21.63 22.49
CA GLN A 300 -13.42 -20.34 22.09
C GLN A 300 -12.34 -19.30 21.71
N MET A 301 -11.28 -19.16 22.50
CA MET A 301 -10.18 -18.23 22.23
C MET A 301 -9.25 -18.78 21.14
N ALA A 302 -9.01 -20.09 21.13
CA ALA A 302 -8.24 -20.76 20.08
C ALA A 302 -8.98 -20.73 18.72
N SER A 303 -10.29 -20.89 18.69
CA SER A 303 -11.11 -20.76 17.48
C SER A 303 -11.15 -19.33 16.98
N GLN A 304 -11.22 -18.33 17.86
CA GLN A 304 -11.17 -16.92 17.50
C GLN A 304 -9.80 -16.54 16.92
N MET A 305 -8.70 -17.00 17.49
CA MET A 305 -7.35 -16.79 16.94
C MET A 305 -7.16 -17.52 15.60
N LYS A 306 -7.65 -18.74 15.45
CA LYS A 306 -7.64 -19.46 14.16
C LYS A 306 -8.42 -18.71 13.10
N MET A 307 -9.61 -18.21 13.45
CA MET A 307 -10.43 -17.44 12.52
C MET A 307 -9.73 -16.12 12.12
N MET A 308 -9.14 -15.40 13.07
CA MET A 308 -8.39 -14.17 12.81
C MET A 308 -7.16 -14.43 11.92
N ASN A 309 -6.42 -15.51 12.19
CA ASN A 309 -5.27 -15.91 11.38
C ASN A 309 -5.64 -16.34 9.96
N LEU A 310 -6.83 -16.92 9.74
CA LEU A 310 -7.32 -17.27 8.42
C LEU A 310 -7.91 -16.05 7.69
N MET A 311 -8.59 -15.17 8.42
CA MET A 311 -9.27 -14.01 7.85
C MET A 311 -8.30 -12.96 7.33
N MET A 312 -7.16 -12.75 8.00
CA MET A 312 -6.19 -11.72 7.62
C MET A 312 -5.54 -11.95 6.24
N PRO A 313 -5.03 -13.14 5.88
CA PRO A 313 -4.57 -13.43 4.52
C PRO A 313 -5.68 -13.36 3.48
N PHE A 314 -6.88 -13.83 3.83
CA PHE A 314 -8.02 -13.78 2.93
C PHE A 314 -8.45 -12.33 2.64
N MET A 315 -8.48 -11.47 3.65
CA MET A 315 -8.69 -10.04 3.44
C MET A 315 -7.62 -9.41 2.55
N SER A 316 -6.34 -9.73 2.78
CA SER A 316 -5.25 -9.28 1.91
C SER A 316 -5.47 -9.70 0.46
N PHE A 317 -5.89 -10.95 0.23
CA PHE A 317 -6.22 -11.46 -1.11
C PHE A 317 -7.32 -10.62 -1.77
N VAL A 318 -8.45 -10.41 -1.08
CA VAL A 318 -9.60 -9.66 -1.62
C VAL A 318 -9.25 -8.20 -1.87
N ILE A 319 -8.62 -7.53 -0.90
CA ILE A 319 -8.26 -6.12 -1.01
C ILE A 319 -7.24 -5.91 -2.14
N CYS A 320 -6.32 -6.86 -2.36
CA CYS A 320 -5.30 -6.78 -3.40
C CYS A 320 -5.88 -6.64 -4.82
N PHE A 321 -7.13 -7.08 -5.06
CA PHE A 321 -7.81 -6.85 -6.34
C PHE A 321 -8.21 -5.40 -6.58
N THR A 322 -8.42 -4.63 -5.51
CA THR A 322 -8.98 -3.27 -5.55
C THR A 322 -7.96 -2.16 -5.34
N VAL A 323 -6.75 -2.52 -4.94
CA VAL A 323 -5.65 -1.57 -4.77
C VAL A 323 -4.69 -1.60 -5.95
N PRO A 324 -3.92 -0.52 -6.21
CA PRO A 324 -2.90 -0.52 -7.26
C PRO A 324 -1.90 -1.68 -7.12
N VAL A 325 -1.45 -2.24 -8.25
CA VAL A 325 -0.44 -3.32 -8.30
C VAL A 325 0.80 -2.98 -7.48
N GLY A 326 1.26 -1.72 -7.50
CA GLY A 326 2.41 -1.26 -6.70
C GLY A 326 2.24 -1.49 -5.19
N LEU A 327 1.03 -1.30 -4.64
CA LEU A 327 0.73 -1.60 -3.24
C LEU A 327 0.69 -3.12 -2.99
N GLY A 328 0.19 -3.90 -3.94
CA GLY A 328 0.24 -5.36 -3.89
C GLY A 328 1.68 -5.88 -3.84
N ILE A 329 2.58 -5.31 -4.65
CA ILE A 329 4.02 -5.61 -4.63
C ILE A 329 4.63 -5.28 -3.27
N TYR A 330 4.31 -4.10 -2.70
CA TYR A 330 4.73 -3.75 -1.34
C TYR A 330 4.26 -4.81 -0.31
N TRP A 331 3.02 -5.27 -0.37
CA TRP A 331 2.50 -6.29 0.55
C TRP A 331 3.26 -7.61 0.45
N ILE A 332 3.55 -8.06 -0.77
CA ILE A 332 4.36 -9.26 -1.02
C ILE A 332 5.76 -9.09 -0.43
N CYS A 333 6.45 -8.00 -0.79
CA CYS A 333 7.80 -7.71 -0.31
C CYS A 333 7.85 -7.56 1.21
N SER A 334 6.90 -6.86 1.81
CA SER A 334 6.82 -6.68 3.26
C SER A 334 6.61 -8.01 4.00
N ALA A 335 5.79 -8.89 3.44
CA ALA A 335 5.56 -10.22 3.99
C ALA A 335 6.81 -11.11 3.87
N LEU A 336 7.53 -11.05 2.74
CA LEU A 336 8.78 -11.78 2.54
C LEU A 336 9.87 -11.30 3.51
N VAL A 337 10.08 -9.99 3.63
CA VAL A 337 11.09 -9.42 4.55
C VAL A 337 10.77 -9.80 5.99
N ARG A 338 9.51 -9.69 6.43
CA ARG A 338 9.09 -10.15 7.76
C ARG A 338 9.31 -11.64 7.96
N GLY A 339 8.97 -12.47 6.98
CA GLY A 339 9.18 -13.91 7.04
C GLY A 339 10.65 -14.27 7.22
N ILE A 340 11.54 -13.61 6.46
CA ILE A 340 12.99 -13.78 6.58
C ILE A 340 13.47 -13.34 7.98
N GLN A 341 13.08 -12.15 8.43
CA GLN A 341 13.42 -11.64 9.76
C GLN A 341 12.96 -12.62 10.85
N GLN A 342 11.73 -13.11 10.74
CA GLN A 342 11.13 -14.03 11.70
C GLN A 342 11.87 -15.38 11.75
N PHE A 343 12.26 -15.90 10.59
CA PHE A 343 13.07 -17.13 10.51
C PHE A 343 14.40 -16.99 11.25
N PHE A 344 15.14 -15.90 11.01
CA PHE A 344 16.41 -15.65 11.69
C PHE A 344 16.23 -15.38 13.18
N VAL A 345 15.27 -14.55 13.56
CA VAL A 345 14.99 -14.24 14.97
C VAL A 345 14.55 -15.48 15.73
N ASN A 346 13.71 -16.34 15.14
CA ASN A 346 13.29 -17.60 15.77
C ASN A 346 14.45 -18.57 16.03
N ARG A 347 15.49 -18.53 15.20
CA ARG A 347 16.66 -19.39 15.34
C ARG A 347 17.62 -18.91 16.44
N HIS A 348 17.66 -17.60 16.74
CA HIS A 348 18.62 -16.97 17.65
C HIS A 348 18.03 -16.55 19.00
N ILE A 349 16.72 -16.62 19.19
CA ILE A 349 15.99 -16.34 20.43
C ILE A 349 15.33 -17.61 20.96
#